data_9d59e960bb7fca94c58042be8f7e47f4
#
_entry.id   9d59e960bb7fca94c58042be8f7e47f4
#
_cell.length_a   1.000
_cell.length_b   1.000
_cell.length_c   1.000
_cell.angle_alpha   90.00
_cell.angle_beta   90.00
_cell.angle_gamma   90.00
#
_symmetry.space_group_name_H-M   'P 1'
#
loop_
_entity.id
_entity.type
_entity.pdbx_description
1 polymer ?
#
loop_
_entity_poly.entity_id
_entity_poly.type
_entity_poly.pdbx_seq_one_letter_code
_entity_poly.pdbx_strand_id
1 'polypeptide(L)'
;MQTYVVAGYNKYQWNEGGVTDEWELKSGDETWFLERAQEDGEVEWSLCRKLPLSELEGDIAGEIVRNEDPPEVVVFQGKKFTFEEDNVGEFFRGGSGEALSFVSWDYEDEAEEQFLTIEQWGETKFDMQVGFKVEEYQFTNILPGE
;
A
#
# COMPACT_ATOMS: atom_id res chain seq x y z
N MET A 1 7.90 16.99 -16.88
CA MET A 1 8.10 15.63 -16.38
C MET A 1 8.83 15.65 -15.06
N GLN A 2 8.34 14.90 -14.09
CA GLN A 2 8.90 14.89 -12.75
C GLN A 2 9.87 13.74 -12.59
N THR A 3 11.05 14.02 -12.04
CA THR A 3 12.07 13.00 -11.78
C THR A 3 12.05 12.65 -10.29
N TYR A 4 12.05 11.35 -9.99
CA TYR A 4 12.07 10.84 -8.63
C TYR A 4 13.38 10.13 -8.33
N VAL A 5 13.82 10.23 -7.08
CA VAL A 5 15.02 9.53 -6.59
C VAL A 5 14.56 8.47 -5.61
N VAL A 6 15.12 7.27 -5.74
CA VAL A 6 14.84 6.17 -4.81
C VAL A 6 15.55 6.46 -3.48
N ALA A 7 14.76 6.63 -2.41
CA ALA A 7 15.27 6.96 -1.09
C ALA A 7 15.24 5.79 -0.10
N GLY A 8 14.59 4.69 -0.45
CA GLY A 8 14.51 3.52 0.41
C GLY A 8 13.92 2.33 -0.31
N TYR A 9 14.06 1.16 0.31
CA TYR A 9 13.55 -0.10 -0.22
C TYR A 9 13.01 -0.94 0.93
N ASN A 10 11.87 -1.60 0.68
CA ASN A 10 11.25 -2.52 1.63
C ASN A 10 10.72 -3.73 0.89
N LYS A 11 10.46 -4.81 1.62
CA LYS A 11 9.94 -6.04 1.05
C LYS A 11 8.76 -6.54 1.87
N TYR A 12 7.73 -7.00 1.18
CA TYR A 12 6.58 -7.67 1.79
C TYR A 12 6.57 -9.12 1.32
N GLN A 13 6.37 -10.04 2.26
CA GLN A 13 6.15 -11.46 1.95
C GLN A 13 4.74 -11.82 2.40
N TRP A 14 3.94 -12.33 1.47
CA TRP A 14 2.54 -12.65 1.74
C TRP A 14 2.40 -14.11 2.15
N ASN A 15 1.56 -14.38 3.14
CA ASN A 15 1.38 -15.74 3.66
C ASN A 15 0.84 -16.72 2.62
N GLU A 16 0.05 -16.24 1.68
CA GLU A 16 -0.50 -17.05 0.60
C GLU A 16 0.46 -17.27 -0.55
N GLY A 17 1.64 -16.68 -0.47
CA GLY A 17 2.64 -16.70 -1.52
C GLY A 17 2.76 -15.32 -2.17
N GLY A 18 3.85 -15.11 -2.87
CA GLY A 18 4.09 -13.84 -3.51
C GLY A 18 4.93 -12.88 -2.66
N VAL A 19 5.54 -11.96 -3.36
CA VAL A 19 6.44 -10.96 -2.79
C VAL A 19 6.11 -9.61 -3.42
N THR A 20 6.14 -8.55 -2.61
CA THR A 20 6.05 -7.19 -3.10
C THR A 20 7.33 -6.45 -2.74
N ASP A 21 7.98 -5.89 -3.74
CA ASP A 21 9.10 -4.98 -3.55
C ASP A 21 8.54 -3.56 -3.53
N GLU A 22 9.02 -2.74 -2.61
CA GLU A 22 8.54 -1.37 -2.45
C GLU A 22 9.72 -0.41 -2.41
N TRP A 23 9.71 0.57 -3.30
CA TRP A 23 10.74 1.62 -3.33
C TRP A 23 10.11 2.96 -2.94
N GLU A 24 10.74 3.63 -1.97
CA GLU A 24 10.35 4.98 -1.59
C GLU A 24 10.97 5.97 -2.58
N LEU A 25 10.12 6.76 -3.21
CA LEU A 25 10.52 7.72 -4.23
C LEU A 25 10.30 9.14 -3.73
N LYS A 26 11.32 9.97 -3.85
CA LYS A 26 11.24 11.38 -3.44
C LYS A 26 11.47 12.32 -4.59
N SER A 27 10.66 13.38 -4.64
CA SER A 27 10.81 14.48 -5.60
C SER A 27 10.32 15.76 -4.91
N GLY A 28 11.24 16.64 -4.52
CA GLY A 28 10.89 17.81 -3.72
C GLY A 28 10.28 17.40 -2.38
N ASP A 29 9.08 17.90 -2.10
CA ASP A 29 8.36 17.59 -0.86
C ASP A 29 7.43 16.39 -1.00
N GLU A 30 7.35 15.78 -2.18
CA GLU A 30 6.49 14.65 -2.42
C GLU A 30 7.21 13.33 -2.17
N THR A 31 6.49 12.38 -1.55
CA THR A 31 6.97 11.02 -1.35
C THR A 31 5.92 10.07 -1.93
N TRP A 32 6.36 9.21 -2.81
CA TRP A 32 5.54 8.15 -3.39
C TRP A 32 6.21 6.81 -3.17
N PHE A 33 5.45 5.75 -3.29
CA PHE A 33 5.98 4.39 -3.16
C PHE A 33 5.64 3.63 -4.43
N LEU A 34 6.68 3.12 -5.10
CA LEU A 34 6.52 2.26 -6.26
C LEU A 34 6.57 0.83 -5.77
N GLU A 35 5.55 0.05 -6.09
CA GLU A 35 5.45 -1.34 -5.65
C GLU A 35 5.40 -2.28 -6.85
N ARG A 36 6.15 -3.37 -6.74
CA ARG A 36 6.15 -4.46 -7.72
C ARG A 36 5.70 -5.72 -7.02
N ALA A 37 4.48 -6.14 -7.28
CA ALA A 37 3.93 -7.35 -6.71
C ALA A 37 4.16 -8.52 -7.69
N GLN A 38 4.69 -9.60 -7.17
CA GLN A 38 4.99 -10.79 -7.98
C GLN A 38 4.37 -12.00 -7.31
N GLU A 39 3.49 -12.70 -8.04
CA GLU A 39 2.82 -13.89 -7.57
C GLU A 39 2.51 -14.80 -8.76
N ASP A 40 2.82 -16.09 -8.63
CA ASP A 40 2.53 -17.09 -9.67
C ASP A 40 3.03 -16.71 -11.07
N GLY A 41 4.17 -16.02 -11.13
CA GLY A 41 4.75 -15.62 -12.40
C GLY A 41 4.18 -14.34 -12.99
N GLU A 42 3.16 -13.76 -12.36
CA GLU A 42 2.60 -12.49 -12.78
C GLU A 42 3.23 -11.33 -12.00
N VAL A 43 3.43 -10.22 -12.68
CA VAL A 43 4.01 -9.00 -12.10
C VAL A 43 3.06 -7.85 -12.30
N GLU A 44 2.77 -7.14 -11.21
CA GLU A 44 1.93 -5.96 -11.23
C GLU A 44 2.64 -4.80 -10.56
N TRP A 45 2.63 -3.64 -11.23
CA TRP A 45 3.25 -2.43 -10.72
C TRP A 45 2.18 -1.46 -10.26
N SER A 46 2.44 -0.76 -9.17
CA SER A 46 1.55 0.29 -8.65
C SER A 46 2.34 1.43 -8.05
N LEU A 47 1.70 2.58 -7.97
CA LEU A 47 2.29 3.78 -7.38
C LEU A 47 1.31 4.28 -6.33
N CYS A 48 1.76 4.46 -5.09
CA CYS A 48 0.87 4.85 -4.02
C CYS A 48 1.49 5.86 -3.06
N ARG A 49 0.63 6.48 -2.27
CA ARG A 49 1.01 7.36 -1.16
C ARG A 49 0.58 6.68 0.13
N LYS A 50 1.37 6.87 1.18
CA LYS A 50 1.02 6.40 2.52
C LYS A 50 0.43 7.58 3.29
N LEU A 51 -0.75 7.36 3.86
CA LEU A 51 -1.52 8.39 4.55
C LEU A 51 -2.03 7.84 5.88
N PRO A 52 -2.32 8.73 6.86
CA PRO A 52 -2.91 8.25 8.10
C PRO A 52 -4.35 7.79 7.90
N LEU A 53 -4.75 6.78 8.65
CA LEU A 53 -6.09 6.22 8.57
C LEU A 53 -7.18 7.26 8.88
N SER A 54 -6.83 8.29 9.63
CA SER A 54 -7.75 9.40 9.97
C SER A 54 -8.21 10.20 8.75
N GLU A 55 -7.59 10.01 7.60
CA GLU A 55 -8.03 10.65 6.35
C GLU A 55 -9.34 10.03 5.83
N LEU A 56 -9.71 8.86 6.32
CA LEU A 56 -11.01 8.25 5.98
C LEU A 56 -12.13 8.86 6.82
N GLU A 57 -13.33 8.92 6.26
CA GLU A 57 -14.51 9.37 7.02
C GLU A 57 -14.86 8.32 8.07
N GLY A 58 -15.26 8.79 9.25
CA GLY A 58 -15.65 7.92 10.36
C GLY A 58 -14.46 7.46 11.20
N ASP A 59 -14.77 6.70 12.25
CA ASP A 59 -13.76 6.15 13.16
C ASP A 59 -13.38 4.74 12.72
N ILE A 60 -12.65 4.65 11.61
CA ILE A 60 -12.28 3.35 11.01
C ILE A 60 -11.37 2.54 11.96
N ALA A 61 -10.39 3.20 12.57
CA ALA A 61 -9.49 2.52 13.52
C ALA A 61 -10.28 1.91 14.67
N GLY A 62 -11.24 2.67 15.23
CA GLY A 62 -12.11 2.18 16.31
C GLY A 62 -12.96 1.00 15.88
N GLU A 63 -13.48 1.03 14.66
CA GLU A 63 -14.28 -0.08 14.14
C GLU A 63 -13.46 -1.36 14.02
N ILE A 64 -12.22 -1.26 13.53
CA ILE A 64 -11.33 -2.42 13.41
C ILE A 64 -11.02 -3.00 14.80
N VAL A 65 -10.75 -2.14 15.77
CA VAL A 65 -10.44 -2.60 17.14
C VAL A 65 -11.65 -3.32 17.76
N ARG A 66 -12.87 -2.81 17.53
CA ARG A 66 -14.09 -3.39 18.11
C ARG A 66 -14.56 -4.66 17.39
N ASN A 67 -14.43 -4.68 16.06
CA ASN A 67 -15.04 -5.72 15.22
C ASN A 67 -14.03 -6.67 14.60
N GLU A 68 -12.74 -6.38 14.73
CA GLU A 68 -11.64 -7.11 14.09
C GLU A 68 -11.62 -7.01 12.57
N ASP A 69 -12.51 -6.17 12.01
CA ASP A 69 -12.65 -5.91 10.59
C ASP A 69 -13.05 -4.47 10.33
N PRO A 70 -12.57 -3.85 9.25
CA PRO A 70 -13.06 -2.56 8.82
C PRO A 70 -14.40 -2.69 8.11
N PRO A 71 -15.12 -1.59 7.87
CA PRO A 71 -16.37 -1.64 7.14
C PRO A 71 -16.18 -2.05 5.67
N GLU A 72 -17.24 -2.55 5.08
CA GLU A 72 -17.27 -2.98 3.67
C GLU A 72 -16.98 -1.83 2.70
N VAL A 73 -17.36 -0.61 3.07
CA VAL A 73 -17.13 0.59 2.26
C VAL A 73 -16.47 1.65 3.13
N VAL A 74 -15.41 2.24 2.60
CA VAL A 74 -14.74 3.39 3.23
C VAL A 74 -14.77 4.57 2.28
N VAL A 75 -14.71 5.79 2.82
CA VAL A 75 -14.78 7.01 2.01
C VAL A 75 -13.51 7.82 2.21
N PHE A 76 -12.83 8.10 1.11
CA PHE A 76 -11.61 8.88 1.08
C PHE A 76 -11.80 10.06 0.13
N GLN A 77 -11.69 11.29 0.64
CA GLN A 77 -11.87 12.52 -0.14
C GLN A 77 -13.15 12.52 -0.96
N GLY A 78 -14.26 12.07 -0.33
CA GLY A 78 -15.56 12.02 -0.98
C GLY A 78 -15.79 10.87 -1.93
N LYS A 79 -14.79 10.00 -2.13
CA LYS A 79 -14.89 8.85 -3.02
C LYS A 79 -15.05 7.56 -2.23
N LYS A 80 -15.96 6.70 -2.66
CA LYS A 80 -16.22 5.42 -2.04
C LYS A 80 -15.27 4.35 -2.58
N PHE A 81 -14.73 3.56 -1.65
CA PHE A 81 -13.91 2.38 -1.97
C PHE A 81 -14.56 1.17 -1.31
N THR A 82 -14.71 0.10 -2.07
CA THR A 82 -15.37 -1.13 -1.61
C THR A 82 -14.36 -2.22 -1.36
N PHE A 83 -14.56 -2.97 -0.28
CA PHE A 83 -13.68 -4.05 0.13
C PHE A 83 -13.60 -5.15 -0.95
N GLU A 84 -12.39 -5.60 -1.24
CA GLU A 84 -12.11 -6.68 -2.19
C GLU A 84 -11.55 -7.93 -1.50
N GLU A 85 -10.48 -7.80 -0.73
CA GLU A 85 -9.85 -8.93 -0.07
C GLU A 85 -9.01 -8.52 1.12
N ASP A 86 -8.73 -9.49 1.99
CA ASP A 86 -7.80 -9.30 3.10
C ASP A 86 -6.60 -10.22 2.91
N ASN A 87 -5.48 -9.85 3.51
CA ASN A 87 -4.23 -10.59 3.40
C ASN A 87 -3.45 -10.47 4.71
N VAL A 88 -2.59 -11.46 4.94
CA VAL A 88 -1.67 -11.48 6.07
C VAL A 88 -0.26 -11.63 5.50
N GLY A 89 0.68 -10.91 6.06
CA GLY A 89 2.04 -10.98 5.56
C GLY A 89 3.07 -10.51 6.57
N GLU A 90 4.31 -10.45 6.10
CA GLU A 90 5.44 -9.96 6.86
C GLU A 90 6.17 -8.89 6.07
N PHE A 91 6.59 -7.84 6.77
CA PHE A 91 7.26 -6.69 6.20
C PHE A 91 8.71 -6.68 6.67
N PHE A 92 9.62 -6.44 5.73
CA PHE A 92 11.06 -6.35 5.99
C PHE A 92 11.56 -4.98 5.55
N ARG A 93 11.86 -4.13 6.51
CA ARG A 93 12.42 -2.82 6.22
C ARG A 93 13.84 -3.00 5.66
N GLY A 94 14.11 -2.37 4.51
CA GLY A 94 15.39 -2.54 3.84
C GLY A 94 15.56 -3.89 3.16
N GLY A 95 14.51 -4.71 3.14
CA GLY A 95 14.52 -6.01 2.46
C GLY A 95 15.04 -7.17 3.29
N SER A 96 15.54 -6.93 4.49
CA SER A 96 16.09 -7.97 5.36
C SER A 96 15.96 -7.55 6.82
N GLY A 97 16.38 -8.42 7.72
CA GLY A 97 16.34 -8.13 9.15
C GLY A 97 15.10 -8.68 9.80
N GLU A 98 14.58 -7.95 10.80
CA GLU A 98 13.44 -8.39 11.57
C GLU A 98 12.13 -8.30 10.80
N ALA A 99 11.38 -9.38 10.79
CA ALA A 99 10.07 -9.44 10.17
C ALA A 99 9.02 -8.80 11.08
N LEU A 100 8.18 -7.94 10.50
CA LEU A 100 7.05 -7.33 11.20
C LEU A 100 5.77 -7.90 10.59
N SER A 101 4.99 -8.62 11.39
CA SER A 101 3.73 -9.20 10.93
C SER A 101 2.64 -8.13 10.82
N PHE A 102 1.78 -8.26 9.84
CA PHE A 102 0.68 -7.32 9.63
C PHE A 102 -0.49 -7.98 8.93
N VAL A 103 -1.65 -7.32 9.01
CA VAL A 103 -2.85 -7.69 8.27
C VAL A 103 -3.20 -6.51 7.37
N SER A 104 -3.67 -6.79 6.17
CA SER A 104 -4.11 -5.74 5.25
C SER A 104 -5.49 -6.03 4.70
N TRP A 105 -6.20 -4.95 4.37
CA TRP A 105 -7.52 -5.00 3.71
C TRP A 105 -7.46 -4.14 2.47
N ASP A 106 -7.73 -4.75 1.33
CA ASP A 106 -7.66 -4.08 0.02
C ASP A 106 -9.05 -3.65 -0.43
N TYR A 107 -9.12 -2.41 -0.90
CA TYR A 107 -10.34 -1.77 -1.40
C TYR A 107 -10.10 -1.22 -2.79
N GLU A 108 -11.17 -1.08 -3.54
CA GLU A 108 -11.11 -0.53 -4.89
C GLU A 108 -12.26 0.45 -5.10
N ASP A 109 -12.02 1.52 -5.89
CA ASP A 109 -13.08 2.46 -6.22
C ASP A 109 -14.00 1.86 -7.30
N GLU A 110 -15.14 2.51 -7.53
CA GLU A 110 -16.15 2.02 -8.47
C GLU A 110 -15.62 1.90 -9.90
N ALA A 111 -14.75 2.81 -10.30
CA ALA A 111 -14.16 2.82 -11.65
C ALA A 111 -13.01 1.83 -11.81
N GLU A 112 -12.57 1.18 -10.72
CA GLU A 112 -11.41 0.29 -10.70
C GLU A 112 -10.11 0.97 -11.18
N GLU A 113 -10.01 2.28 -10.94
CA GLU A 113 -8.83 3.07 -11.31
C GLU A 113 -7.88 3.30 -10.15
N GLN A 114 -8.40 3.30 -8.92
CA GLN A 114 -7.62 3.50 -7.71
C GLN A 114 -7.86 2.40 -6.71
N PHE A 115 -6.85 2.10 -5.92
CA PHE A 115 -6.98 1.17 -4.80
C PHE A 115 -6.67 1.90 -3.50
N LEU A 116 -7.15 1.33 -2.41
CA LEU A 116 -6.88 1.79 -1.06
C LEU A 116 -6.62 0.55 -0.21
N THR A 117 -5.52 0.55 0.53
CA THR A 117 -5.16 -0.57 1.40
C THR A 117 -5.02 -0.06 2.82
N ILE A 118 -5.69 -0.73 3.76
CA ILE A 118 -5.53 -0.48 5.19
C ILE A 118 -4.61 -1.55 5.74
N GLU A 119 -3.60 -1.15 6.51
CA GLU A 119 -2.65 -2.07 7.13
C GLU A 119 -2.71 -1.93 8.64
N GLN A 120 -2.76 -3.06 9.34
CA GLN A 120 -2.73 -3.11 10.80
C GLN A 120 -1.46 -3.84 11.25
N TRP A 121 -0.62 -3.13 11.98
CA TRP A 121 0.70 -3.61 12.42
C TRP A 121 0.74 -4.05 13.87
N GLY A 122 -0.28 -3.73 14.61
CA GLY A 122 -0.44 -4.06 16.01
C GLY A 122 -1.87 -3.75 16.38
N GLU A 123 -2.24 -3.93 17.61
CA GLU A 123 -3.64 -3.76 18.02
C GLU A 123 -4.20 -2.40 17.66
N THR A 124 -3.38 -1.34 17.80
CA THR A 124 -3.81 0.03 17.55
C THR A 124 -2.94 0.80 16.56
N LYS A 125 -2.08 0.10 15.82
CA LYS A 125 -1.21 0.73 14.83
C LYS A 125 -1.70 0.45 13.43
N PHE A 126 -2.05 1.51 12.72
CA PHE A 126 -2.60 1.44 11.36
C PHE A 126 -1.89 2.36 10.41
N ASP A 127 -1.80 1.94 9.15
CA ASP A 127 -1.37 2.77 8.03
C ASP A 127 -2.39 2.58 6.90
N MET A 128 -2.37 3.50 5.95
CA MET A 128 -3.20 3.42 4.78
C MET A 128 -2.38 3.79 3.55
N GLN A 129 -2.66 3.11 2.44
CA GLN A 129 -2.06 3.42 1.15
C GLN A 129 -3.17 3.70 0.15
N VAL A 130 -2.99 4.74 -0.67
CA VAL A 130 -3.91 5.05 -1.76
C VAL A 130 -3.08 5.20 -3.02
N GLY A 131 -3.46 4.51 -4.07
CA GLY A 131 -2.68 4.51 -5.29
C GLY A 131 -3.41 3.98 -6.51
N PHE A 132 -2.65 3.70 -7.54
CA PHE A 132 -3.17 3.23 -8.80
C PHE A 132 -2.13 2.33 -9.49
N LYS A 133 -2.61 1.47 -10.37
CA LYS A 133 -1.74 0.59 -11.13
C LYS A 133 -1.04 1.38 -12.21
N VAL A 134 0.23 1.05 -12.47
CA VAL A 134 1.03 1.69 -13.52
C VAL A 134 1.63 0.64 -14.43
N GLU A 135 1.94 1.06 -15.65
CA GLU A 135 2.66 0.22 -16.59
C GLU A 135 4.16 0.50 -16.48
N GLU A 136 4.98 -0.51 -16.71
CA GLU A 136 6.42 -0.37 -16.57
C GLU A 136 7.01 0.80 -17.36
N TYR A 137 6.48 1.06 -18.54
CA TYR A 137 6.99 2.16 -19.38
C TYR A 137 6.70 3.55 -18.79
N GLN A 138 5.77 3.66 -17.86
CA GLN A 138 5.37 4.95 -17.26
C GLN A 138 6.37 5.48 -16.24
N PHE A 139 7.31 4.65 -15.78
CA PHE A 139 8.28 5.07 -14.75
C PHE A 139 9.74 4.87 -15.18
N THR A 140 10.02 4.95 -16.48
CA THR A 140 11.39 4.84 -17.00
C THR A 140 12.30 6.00 -16.60
N ASN A 141 11.71 7.10 -16.09
CA ASN A 141 12.45 8.28 -15.65
C ASN A 141 12.72 8.31 -14.15
N ILE A 142 12.46 7.22 -13.46
CA ILE A 142 12.74 7.10 -12.03
C ILE A 142 14.21 6.72 -11.89
N LEU A 143 14.97 7.53 -11.15
CA LEU A 143 16.39 7.30 -10.95
C LEU A 143 16.63 6.40 -9.75
N PRO A 144 17.44 5.33 -9.90
CA PRO A 144 17.81 4.50 -8.75
C PRO A 144 18.59 5.31 -7.74
N GLY A 145 18.31 5.09 -6.46
CA GLY A 145 19.04 5.71 -5.37
C GLY A 145 20.25 4.86 -5.01
N GLU A 146 21.24 4.91 -5.82
CA GLU A 146 22.45 4.10 -5.63
C GLU A 146 23.52 4.80 -4.80
#